data_f089be5e2ac3c9a072b624bc46a11356
#
_entry.id   f089be5e2ac3c9a072b624bc46a11356
#
_cell.length_a   1.000
_cell.length_b   1.000
_cell.length_c   1.000
_cell.angle_alpha   90.00
_cell.angle_beta   90.00
_cell.angle_gamma   90.00
#
_symmetry.space_group_name_H-M   'P 1'
#
loop_
_entity.id
_entity.type
_entity.pdbx_description
1 polymer ?
#
loop_
_entity_poly.entity_id
_entity_poly.type
_entity_poly.pdbx_seq_one_letter_code
_entity_poly.pdbx_strand_id
1 'polypeptide(L)'
;MGKDLKGNPLPPGIMQRKSGIYRGRFYYKGETYTKDNADLKKLVQEMEDLRYEVKHGLKGKGDNITLDTWFDIWLNTHKKRTIKESTQVRYDDFYRRYIKKQIGKQRVADFNPIILERLLQNMADDDYSTKTIRDVYNILNAMFKYAVHNRILTFNPCAGVEVPKTKTKQIRVLTVKEQREVLEHAKERIHENLIQVALGTGMRGGELLGLTWDDVDFRKREISVNKTLVYIKDKETKKYVFKYQTPKTKNSIRTIPMQDSVYTVSYTHLRAHET
;
A
#
# COMPACT_ATOMS: atom_id res chain seq x y z
N MET A 1 5.48 46.44 -21.83
CA MET A 1 4.99 45.34 -22.65
C MET A 1 6.19 44.67 -23.34
N GLY A 2 6.25 43.35 -23.31
CA GLY A 2 7.28 42.59 -24.02
C GLY A 2 7.13 42.74 -25.53
N LYS A 3 8.22 42.62 -26.29
CA LYS A 3 8.22 42.58 -27.74
C LYS A 3 8.71 41.22 -28.21
N ASP A 4 8.22 40.75 -29.36
CA ASP A 4 8.76 39.58 -30.05
C ASP A 4 10.11 39.89 -30.71
N LEU A 5 10.75 38.86 -31.29
CA LEU A 5 12.05 39.01 -31.99
C LEU A 5 11.97 39.90 -33.26
N LYS A 6 10.75 40.21 -33.71
CA LYS A 6 10.46 41.09 -34.84
C LYS A 6 10.05 42.48 -34.41
N GLY A 7 10.01 42.76 -33.10
CA GLY A 7 9.64 44.10 -32.56
C GLY A 7 8.14 44.30 -32.32
N ASN A 8 7.29 43.31 -32.58
CA ASN A 8 5.83 43.46 -32.37
C ASN A 8 5.48 43.33 -30.88
N PRO A 9 4.48 44.03 -30.36
CA PRO A 9 4.07 43.97 -28.97
C PRO A 9 3.46 42.61 -28.64
N LEU A 10 3.85 42.04 -27.48
CA LEU A 10 3.32 40.78 -26.96
C LEU A 10 2.27 41.03 -25.85
N PRO A 11 1.28 40.14 -25.71
CA PRO A 11 0.31 40.22 -24.64
C PRO A 11 0.99 40.13 -23.23
N PRO A 12 0.34 40.69 -22.18
CA PRO A 12 0.89 40.68 -20.83
C PRO A 12 1.19 39.26 -20.35
N GLY A 13 2.41 39.07 -19.77
CA GLY A 13 2.86 37.77 -19.25
C GLY A 13 3.39 36.80 -20.33
N ILE A 14 3.54 37.26 -21.57
CA ILE A 14 4.15 36.48 -22.65
C ILE A 14 5.48 37.10 -23.07
N MET A 15 6.48 36.26 -23.35
CA MET A 15 7.78 36.61 -23.86
C MET A 15 8.18 35.63 -24.96
N GLN A 16 8.98 36.07 -25.94
CA GLN A 16 9.60 35.18 -26.92
C GLN A 16 11.05 34.93 -26.53
N ARG A 17 11.44 33.64 -26.50
CA ARG A 17 12.84 33.22 -26.28
C ARG A 17 13.65 33.38 -27.55
N LYS A 18 14.97 33.45 -27.46
CA LYS A 18 15.92 33.46 -28.58
C LYS A 18 15.73 32.27 -29.53
N SER A 19 15.20 31.15 -29.03
CA SER A 19 14.84 29.97 -29.85
C SER A 19 13.59 30.13 -30.71
N GLY A 20 12.91 31.29 -30.67
CA GLY A 20 11.66 31.54 -31.39
C GLY A 20 10.40 31.08 -30.65
N ILE A 21 10.53 30.29 -29.59
CA ILE A 21 9.39 29.76 -28.80
C ILE A 21 8.84 30.88 -27.89
N TYR A 22 7.53 31.01 -27.86
CA TYR A 22 6.85 31.90 -26.91
C TYR A 22 6.66 31.20 -25.59
N ARG A 23 6.85 31.94 -24.48
CA ARG A 23 6.58 31.52 -23.10
C ARG A 23 5.57 32.42 -22.47
N GLY A 24 4.46 31.85 -22.01
CA GLY A 24 3.47 32.48 -21.17
C GLY A 24 3.77 32.24 -19.70
N ARG A 25 3.57 33.24 -18.82
CA ARG A 25 3.75 33.17 -17.40
C ARG A 25 2.70 34.02 -16.67
N PHE A 26 2.09 33.45 -15.62
CA PHE A 26 1.31 34.23 -14.64
C PHE A 26 1.51 33.70 -13.23
N TYR A 27 1.17 34.53 -12.25
CA TYR A 27 1.27 34.22 -10.84
C TYR A 27 -0.11 34.21 -10.20
N TYR A 28 -0.40 33.18 -9.39
CA TYR A 28 -1.65 33.04 -8.65
C TYR A 28 -1.44 32.30 -7.33
N LYS A 29 -1.93 32.90 -6.21
CA LYS A 29 -1.88 32.31 -4.85
C LYS A 29 -0.53 31.71 -4.43
N GLY A 30 0.56 32.38 -4.69
CA GLY A 30 1.90 31.94 -4.29
C GLY A 30 2.62 31.07 -5.31
N GLU A 31 1.99 30.71 -6.42
CA GLU A 31 2.57 29.82 -7.43
C GLU A 31 2.69 30.51 -8.79
N THR A 32 3.71 30.09 -9.55
CA THR A 32 3.95 30.55 -10.91
C THR A 32 3.56 29.47 -11.91
N TYR A 33 2.73 29.82 -12.88
CA TYR A 33 2.28 28.95 -13.94
C TYR A 33 2.91 29.36 -15.25
N THR A 34 3.47 28.41 -16.02
CA THR A 34 4.13 28.66 -17.29
C THR A 34 3.69 27.67 -18.34
N LYS A 35 3.59 28.14 -19.59
CA LYS A 35 3.45 27.29 -20.80
C LYS A 35 4.33 27.81 -21.92
N ASP A 36 4.84 26.91 -22.74
CA ASP A 36 5.66 27.22 -23.91
C ASP A 36 4.95 26.70 -25.17
N ASN A 37 4.88 27.54 -26.25
CA ASN A 37 4.36 27.15 -27.55
C ASN A 37 5.08 27.92 -28.66
N ALA A 38 5.25 27.28 -29.82
CA ALA A 38 5.83 27.96 -31.00
C ALA A 38 4.83 28.92 -31.66
N ASP A 39 3.54 28.70 -31.47
CA ASP A 39 2.46 29.55 -32.00
C ASP A 39 1.93 30.49 -30.91
N LEU A 40 2.02 31.81 -31.16
CA LEU A 40 1.58 32.82 -30.22
C LEU A 40 0.07 32.75 -29.94
N LYS A 41 -0.76 32.54 -30.99
CA LYS A 41 -2.22 32.50 -30.82
C LYS A 41 -2.63 31.30 -29.98
N LYS A 42 -2.04 30.14 -30.24
CA LYS A 42 -2.26 28.93 -29.40
C LYS A 42 -1.81 29.14 -27.98
N LEU A 43 -0.64 29.75 -27.77
CA LEU A 43 -0.17 30.03 -26.41
C LEU A 43 -1.11 30.95 -25.64
N VAL A 44 -1.64 31.99 -26.28
CA VAL A 44 -2.59 32.91 -25.64
C VAL A 44 -3.82 32.14 -25.15
N GLN A 45 -4.42 31.32 -26.03
CA GLN A 45 -5.58 30.50 -25.67
C GLN A 45 -5.25 29.54 -24.56
N GLU A 46 -4.14 28.81 -24.65
CA GLU A 46 -3.70 27.88 -23.60
C GLU A 46 -3.43 28.56 -22.26
N MET A 47 -2.98 29.81 -22.24
CA MET A 47 -2.77 30.59 -21.05
C MET A 47 -4.09 31.11 -20.44
N GLU A 48 -5.08 31.41 -21.25
CA GLU A 48 -6.43 31.78 -20.79
C GLU A 48 -7.14 30.58 -20.17
N ASP A 49 -7.11 29.43 -20.84
CA ASP A 49 -7.64 28.18 -20.35
C ASP A 49 -6.98 27.79 -19.01
N LEU A 50 -5.65 27.88 -18.95
CA LEU A 50 -4.89 27.62 -17.73
C LEU A 50 -5.25 28.58 -16.57
N ARG A 51 -5.44 29.86 -16.86
CA ARG A 51 -5.90 30.83 -15.87
C ARG A 51 -7.30 30.51 -15.36
N TYR A 52 -8.19 30.10 -16.25
CA TYR A 52 -9.54 29.69 -15.89
C TYR A 52 -9.49 28.44 -14.98
N GLU A 53 -8.76 27.38 -15.39
CA GLU A 53 -8.58 26.16 -14.62
C GLU A 53 -8.02 26.41 -13.22
N VAL A 54 -6.97 27.22 -13.12
CA VAL A 54 -6.32 27.58 -11.84
C VAL A 54 -7.24 28.40 -10.94
N LYS A 55 -7.95 29.39 -11.48
CA LYS A 55 -8.89 30.22 -10.71
C LYS A 55 -10.06 29.42 -10.15
N HIS A 56 -10.56 28.45 -10.91
CA HIS A 56 -11.70 27.61 -10.51
C HIS A 56 -11.29 26.33 -9.80
N GLY A 57 -9.98 26.15 -9.54
CA GLY A 57 -9.45 24.96 -8.85
C GLY A 57 -9.57 23.68 -9.66
N LEU A 58 -9.71 23.78 -10.99
CA LEU A 58 -9.79 22.66 -11.92
C LEU A 58 -8.41 22.05 -12.20
N LYS A 59 -7.32 22.80 -11.94
CA LYS A 59 -5.95 22.33 -12.07
C LYS A 59 -5.37 22.00 -10.70
N GLY A 60 -4.93 20.75 -10.53
CA GLY A 60 -4.26 20.32 -9.32
C GLY A 60 -2.81 20.81 -9.22
N LYS A 61 -2.25 20.80 -8.01
CA LYS A 61 -0.84 21.19 -7.73
C LYS A 61 0.19 20.13 -8.15
N GLY A 62 -0.23 19.09 -8.85
CA GLY A 62 0.57 17.89 -9.14
C GLY A 62 1.52 17.96 -10.34
N ASP A 63 1.61 19.10 -11.04
CA ASP A 63 2.30 19.20 -12.33
C ASP A 63 3.78 18.77 -12.30
N ASN A 64 4.46 18.92 -11.14
CA ASN A 64 5.87 18.57 -10.99
C ASN A 64 6.13 17.45 -9.97
N ILE A 65 5.09 16.88 -9.38
CA ILE A 65 5.22 15.82 -8.37
C ILE A 65 5.21 14.47 -9.08
N THR A 66 6.29 13.68 -8.93
CA THR A 66 6.30 12.30 -9.42
C THR A 66 5.50 11.38 -8.50
N LEU A 67 5.07 10.22 -9.02
CA LEU A 67 4.36 9.23 -8.22
C LEU A 67 5.23 8.72 -7.07
N ASP A 68 6.55 8.57 -7.27
CA ASP A 68 7.51 8.20 -6.22
C ASP A 68 7.49 9.22 -5.07
N THR A 69 7.63 10.50 -5.40
CA THR A 69 7.59 11.59 -4.39
C THR A 69 6.24 11.64 -3.68
N TRP A 70 5.13 11.47 -4.43
CA TRP A 70 3.80 11.47 -3.87
C TRP A 70 3.55 10.27 -2.95
N PHE A 71 4.03 9.09 -3.32
CA PHE A 71 3.96 7.89 -2.46
C PHE A 71 4.66 8.13 -1.12
N ASP A 72 5.87 8.68 -1.14
CA ASP A 72 6.64 8.97 0.08
C ASP A 72 5.91 9.98 0.98
N ILE A 73 5.35 11.04 0.41
CA ILE A 73 4.54 12.02 1.13
C ILE A 73 3.31 11.33 1.73
N TRP A 74 2.53 10.62 0.93
CA TRP A 74 1.30 9.97 1.36
C TRP A 74 1.54 8.92 2.46
N LEU A 75 2.56 8.07 2.29
CA LEU A 75 2.87 7.03 3.26
C LEU A 75 3.34 7.62 4.59
N ASN A 76 4.28 8.58 4.56
CA ASN A 76 4.94 9.09 5.75
C ASN A 76 4.14 10.17 6.49
N THR A 77 3.34 10.99 5.79
CA THR A 77 2.55 12.05 6.42
C THR A 77 1.14 11.59 6.78
N HIS A 78 0.45 10.93 5.84
CA HIS A 78 -0.95 10.57 6.03
C HIS A 78 -1.12 9.18 6.65
N LYS A 79 -0.46 8.14 6.10
CA LYS A 79 -0.69 6.76 6.54
C LYS A 79 0.05 6.38 7.80
N LYS A 80 1.23 6.91 8.05
CA LYS A 80 2.08 6.56 9.20
C LYS A 80 1.35 6.61 10.55
N ARG A 81 0.41 7.53 10.71
CA ARG A 81 -0.34 7.71 11.96
C ARG A 81 -1.62 6.87 12.05
N THR A 82 -2.10 6.34 10.93
CA THR A 82 -3.43 5.69 10.84
C THR A 82 -3.37 4.17 10.65
N ILE A 83 -2.21 3.62 10.29
CA ILE A 83 -2.03 2.20 10.02
C ILE A 83 -0.89 1.60 10.85
N LYS A 84 -0.99 0.29 11.14
CA LYS A 84 0.05 -0.46 11.85
C LYS A 84 1.36 -0.49 11.05
N GLU A 85 2.48 -0.60 11.73
CA GLU A 85 3.82 -0.67 11.12
C GLU A 85 3.92 -1.78 10.07
N SER A 86 3.39 -2.96 10.36
CA SER A 86 3.34 -4.08 9.40
C SER A 86 2.62 -3.74 8.09
N THR A 87 1.57 -2.93 8.17
CA THR A 87 0.84 -2.46 6.97
C THR A 87 1.66 -1.42 6.19
N GLN A 88 2.40 -0.55 6.89
CA GLN A 88 3.29 0.42 6.24
C GLN A 88 4.40 -0.29 5.47
N VAL A 89 5.06 -1.29 6.10
CA VAL A 89 6.09 -2.11 5.45
C VAL A 89 5.52 -2.80 4.22
N ARG A 90 4.32 -3.38 4.34
CA ARG A 90 3.63 -4.01 3.20
C ARG A 90 3.35 -3.03 2.06
N TYR A 91 2.89 -1.80 2.35
CA TYR A 91 2.66 -0.79 1.32
C TYR A 91 3.95 -0.39 0.61
N ASP A 92 5.05 -0.20 1.36
CA ASP A 92 6.36 0.11 0.80
C ASP A 92 6.86 -1.04 -0.10
N ASP A 93 6.78 -2.29 0.36
CA ASP A 93 7.17 -3.46 -0.41
C ASP A 93 6.35 -3.61 -1.71
N PHE A 94 5.02 -3.45 -1.63
CA PHE A 94 4.15 -3.52 -2.81
C PHE A 94 4.44 -2.40 -3.80
N TYR A 95 4.61 -1.18 -3.31
CA TYR A 95 4.95 -0.04 -4.15
C TYR A 95 6.28 -0.26 -4.88
N ARG A 96 7.32 -0.64 -4.17
CA ARG A 96 8.66 -0.88 -4.74
C ARG A 96 8.68 -2.02 -5.73
N ARG A 97 7.93 -3.10 -5.44
CA ARG A 97 7.94 -4.32 -6.24
C ARG A 97 7.13 -4.17 -7.53
N TYR A 98 5.94 -3.59 -7.45
CA TYR A 98 4.97 -3.64 -8.54
C TYR A 98 4.73 -2.30 -9.25
N ILE A 99 4.95 -1.17 -8.56
CA ILE A 99 4.54 0.15 -9.06
C ILE A 99 5.76 0.98 -9.49
N LYS A 100 6.74 1.10 -8.61
CA LYS A 100 7.87 2.03 -8.76
C LYS A 100 8.59 1.92 -10.09
N LYS A 101 8.96 0.70 -10.51
CA LYS A 101 9.73 0.47 -11.74
C LYS A 101 8.98 0.83 -13.01
N GLN A 102 7.65 0.67 -13.00
CA GLN A 102 6.82 0.84 -14.18
C GLN A 102 6.34 2.29 -14.35
N ILE A 103 5.84 2.91 -13.28
CA ILE A 103 5.18 4.21 -13.35
C ILE A 103 5.66 5.23 -12.31
N GLY A 104 6.61 4.89 -11.43
CA GLY A 104 7.01 5.75 -10.31
C GLY A 104 7.58 7.11 -10.70
N LYS A 105 8.25 7.20 -11.86
CA LYS A 105 8.83 8.44 -12.38
C LYS A 105 7.84 9.35 -13.12
N GLN A 106 6.63 8.86 -13.40
CA GLN A 106 5.61 9.66 -14.08
C GLN A 106 5.06 10.72 -13.13
N ARG A 107 4.69 11.87 -13.68
CA ARG A 107 4.08 12.95 -12.89
C ARG A 107 2.65 12.57 -12.49
N VAL A 108 2.27 12.89 -11.27
CA VAL A 108 0.92 12.60 -10.74
C VAL A 108 -0.18 13.21 -11.62
N ALA A 109 0.07 14.38 -12.20
CA ALA A 109 -0.88 15.06 -13.09
C ALA A 109 -1.12 14.36 -14.43
N ASP A 110 -0.20 13.50 -14.88
CA ASP A 110 -0.29 12.83 -16.20
C ASP A 110 -1.06 11.51 -16.14
N PHE A 111 -1.46 11.07 -14.93
CA PHE A 111 -2.18 9.81 -14.77
C PHE A 111 -3.62 9.88 -15.27
N ASN A 112 -3.99 8.87 -16.03
CA ASN A 112 -5.34 8.62 -16.52
C ASN A 112 -5.70 7.14 -16.33
N PRO A 113 -6.98 6.74 -16.49
CA PRO A 113 -7.41 5.35 -16.32
C PRO A 113 -6.63 4.35 -17.21
N ILE A 114 -6.30 4.72 -18.45
CA ILE A 114 -5.63 3.83 -19.41
C ILE A 114 -4.24 3.39 -18.92
N ILE A 115 -3.49 4.30 -18.29
CA ILE A 115 -2.16 3.98 -17.73
C ILE A 115 -2.30 2.93 -16.62
N LEU A 116 -3.32 3.07 -15.77
CA LEU A 116 -3.57 2.17 -14.66
C LEU A 116 -4.11 0.82 -15.14
N GLU A 117 -5.03 0.81 -16.09
CA GLU A 117 -5.52 -0.42 -16.73
C GLU A 117 -4.37 -1.22 -17.35
N ARG A 118 -3.47 -0.55 -18.08
CA ARG A 118 -2.29 -1.20 -18.65
C ARG A 118 -1.37 -1.80 -17.59
N LEU A 119 -1.13 -1.07 -16.49
CA LEU A 119 -0.35 -1.59 -15.37
C LEU A 119 -0.96 -2.87 -14.81
N LEU A 120 -2.28 -2.86 -14.54
CA LEU A 120 -2.99 -4.00 -13.96
C LEU A 120 -3.10 -5.18 -14.93
N GLN A 121 -3.27 -4.89 -16.23
CA GLN A 121 -3.29 -5.92 -17.27
C GLN A 121 -1.92 -6.60 -17.42
N ASN A 122 -0.82 -5.83 -17.48
CA ASN A 122 0.52 -6.40 -17.50
C ASN A 122 0.76 -7.33 -16.29
N MET A 123 0.25 -6.96 -15.11
CA MET A 123 0.35 -7.85 -13.95
C MET A 123 -0.47 -9.14 -14.12
N ALA A 124 -1.61 -9.08 -14.80
CA ALA A 124 -2.41 -10.27 -15.08
C ALA A 124 -1.71 -11.18 -16.13
N ASP A 125 -1.09 -10.60 -17.12
CA ASP A 125 -0.31 -11.29 -18.16
C ASP A 125 0.97 -11.94 -17.57
N ASP A 126 1.54 -11.32 -16.52
CA ASP A 126 2.64 -11.86 -15.70
C ASP A 126 2.17 -12.91 -14.66
N ASP A 127 0.95 -13.46 -14.77
CA ASP A 127 0.38 -14.48 -13.89
C ASP A 127 0.24 -14.09 -12.40
N TYR A 128 0.20 -12.80 -12.07
CA TYR A 128 -0.10 -12.39 -10.70
C TYR A 128 -1.55 -12.70 -10.32
N SER A 129 -1.75 -13.11 -9.06
CA SER A 129 -3.10 -13.39 -8.56
C SER A 129 -4.00 -12.16 -8.56
N THR A 130 -5.30 -12.33 -8.81
CA THR A 130 -6.32 -11.26 -8.68
C THR A 130 -6.19 -10.51 -7.35
N LYS A 131 -5.83 -11.22 -6.26
CA LYS A 131 -5.62 -10.60 -4.95
C LYS A 131 -4.44 -9.63 -4.97
N THR A 132 -3.30 -10.01 -5.56
CA THR A 132 -2.12 -9.16 -5.66
C THR A 132 -2.41 -7.91 -6.50
N ILE A 133 -3.06 -8.09 -7.65
CA ILE A 133 -3.46 -7.00 -8.55
C ILE A 133 -4.41 -6.03 -7.83
N ARG A 134 -5.39 -6.57 -7.10
CA ARG A 134 -6.33 -5.77 -6.29
C ARG A 134 -5.65 -5.01 -5.16
N ASP A 135 -4.65 -5.60 -4.51
CA ASP A 135 -3.88 -4.93 -3.46
C ASP A 135 -3.09 -3.74 -4.05
N VAL A 136 -2.48 -3.88 -5.23
CA VAL A 136 -1.82 -2.78 -5.96
C VAL A 136 -2.82 -1.68 -6.33
N TYR A 137 -3.96 -2.05 -6.92
CA TYR A 137 -5.04 -1.12 -7.23
C TYR A 137 -5.50 -0.34 -5.99
N ASN A 138 -5.70 -1.03 -4.87
CA ASN A 138 -6.16 -0.40 -3.63
C ASN A 138 -5.16 0.64 -3.09
N ILE A 139 -3.85 0.37 -3.20
CA ILE A 139 -2.79 1.32 -2.81
C ILE A 139 -2.86 2.56 -3.71
N LEU A 140 -2.88 2.38 -5.03
CA LEU A 140 -2.97 3.47 -6.00
C LEU A 140 -4.24 4.31 -5.80
N ASN A 141 -5.39 3.65 -5.66
CA ASN A 141 -6.67 4.30 -5.43
C ASN A 141 -6.67 5.14 -4.14
N ALA A 142 -6.09 4.62 -3.05
CA ALA A 142 -5.96 5.36 -1.80
C ALA A 142 -5.02 6.58 -1.92
N MET A 143 -3.92 6.45 -2.67
CA MET A 143 -2.99 7.54 -2.95
C MET A 143 -3.65 8.64 -3.79
N PHE A 144 -4.33 8.28 -4.88
CA PHE A 144 -4.98 9.24 -5.77
C PHE A 144 -6.22 9.88 -5.13
N LYS A 145 -7.01 9.15 -4.34
CA LYS A 145 -8.06 9.76 -3.50
C LYS A 145 -7.51 10.85 -2.59
N TYR A 146 -6.36 10.60 -1.98
CA TYR A 146 -5.71 11.58 -1.13
C TYR A 146 -5.12 12.75 -1.92
N ALA A 147 -4.65 12.53 -3.16
CA ALA A 147 -4.22 13.58 -4.07
C ALA A 147 -5.38 14.51 -4.46
N VAL A 148 -6.55 13.95 -4.75
CA VAL A 148 -7.76 14.75 -5.02
C VAL A 148 -8.20 15.53 -3.79
N HIS A 149 -8.21 14.91 -2.61
CA HIS A 149 -8.53 15.58 -1.34
C HIS A 149 -7.62 16.79 -1.07
N ASN A 150 -6.34 16.69 -1.41
CA ASN A 150 -5.37 17.78 -1.25
C ASN A 150 -5.27 18.70 -2.48
N ARG A 151 -6.21 18.60 -3.43
CA ARG A 151 -6.25 19.41 -4.65
C ARG A 151 -4.98 19.35 -5.50
N ILE A 152 -4.27 18.22 -5.44
CA ILE A 152 -3.14 17.90 -6.32
C ILE A 152 -3.66 17.39 -7.65
N LEU A 153 -4.78 16.66 -7.63
CA LEU A 153 -5.53 16.23 -8.79
C LEU A 153 -6.97 16.75 -8.74
N THR A 154 -7.58 16.93 -9.88
CA THR A 154 -9.00 17.29 -10.02
C THR A 154 -9.91 16.06 -9.98
N PHE A 155 -9.42 14.90 -10.42
CA PHE A 155 -10.15 13.63 -10.41
C PHE A 155 -9.23 12.47 -10.03
N ASN A 156 -9.83 11.34 -9.62
CA ASN A 156 -9.08 10.14 -9.29
C ASN A 156 -8.90 9.26 -10.54
N PRO A 157 -7.66 9.03 -11.02
CA PRO A 157 -7.41 8.19 -12.20
C PRO A 157 -7.84 6.72 -12.05
N CYS A 158 -8.02 6.24 -10.81
CA CYS A 158 -8.53 4.89 -10.57
C CYS A 158 -10.06 4.77 -10.73
N ALA A 159 -10.78 5.90 -10.89
CA ALA A 159 -12.22 5.84 -11.05
C ALA A 159 -12.59 5.15 -12.38
N GLY A 160 -13.41 4.11 -12.30
CA GLY A 160 -13.83 3.33 -13.46
C GLY A 160 -12.86 2.24 -13.92
N VAL A 161 -11.65 2.16 -13.33
CA VAL A 161 -10.69 1.11 -13.67
C VAL A 161 -11.13 -0.22 -13.07
N GLU A 162 -11.24 -1.25 -13.91
CA GLU A 162 -11.56 -2.61 -13.48
C GLU A 162 -10.30 -3.42 -13.16
N VAL A 163 -10.38 -4.22 -12.10
CA VAL A 163 -9.28 -5.12 -11.71
C VAL A 163 -9.41 -6.44 -12.48
N PRO A 164 -8.43 -6.82 -13.30
CA PRO A 164 -8.45 -8.09 -14.04
C PRO A 164 -8.64 -9.29 -13.11
N LYS A 165 -9.44 -10.26 -13.54
CA LYS A 165 -9.65 -11.52 -12.83
C LYS A 165 -8.71 -12.57 -13.43
N THR A 166 -7.84 -13.14 -12.62
CA THR A 166 -6.98 -14.27 -12.97
C THR A 166 -7.49 -15.56 -12.35
N LYS A 167 -7.00 -16.70 -12.81
CA LYS A 167 -7.39 -18.00 -12.26
C LYS A 167 -7.11 -18.06 -10.76
N THR A 168 -8.14 -18.29 -9.97
CA THR A 168 -8.02 -18.45 -8.51
C THR A 168 -7.76 -19.89 -8.17
N LYS A 169 -6.68 -20.18 -7.45
CA LYS A 169 -6.47 -21.53 -6.90
C LYS A 169 -7.53 -21.80 -5.83
N GLN A 170 -8.19 -22.94 -5.91
CA GLN A 170 -9.12 -23.37 -4.85
C GLN A 170 -8.33 -23.59 -3.55
N ILE A 171 -8.83 -23.05 -2.46
CA ILE A 171 -8.27 -23.30 -1.13
C ILE A 171 -8.68 -24.71 -0.73
N ARG A 172 -7.68 -25.55 -0.48
CA ARG A 172 -7.88 -26.91 0.02
C ARG A 172 -7.71 -26.92 1.53
N VAL A 173 -8.64 -27.57 2.21
CA VAL A 173 -8.59 -27.81 3.65
C VAL A 173 -8.15 -29.25 3.89
N LEU A 174 -7.33 -29.50 4.91
CA LEU A 174 -6.92 -30.85 5.30
C LEU A 174 -8.12 -31.68 5.76
N THR A 175 -8.28 -32.87 5.23
CA THR A 175 -9.24 -33.85 5.75
C THR A 175 -8.78 -34.36 7.12
N VAL A 176 -9.70 -34.96 7.88
CA VAL A 176 -9.36 -35.55 9.20
C VAL A 176 -8.25 -36.61 9.10
N LYS A 177 -8.24 -37.40 8.00
CA LYS A 177 -7.19 -38.37 7.74
C LYS A 177 -5.84 -37.69 7.55
N GLU A 178 -5.77 -36.67 6.73
CA GLU A 178 -4.54 -35.89 6.49
C GLU A 178 -4.05 -35.15 7.75
N GLN A 179 -4.97 -34.67 8.58
CA GLN A 179 -4.58 -34.08 9.88
C GLN A 179 -3.90 -35.11 10.78
N ARG A 180 -4.41 -36.34 10.84
CA ARG A 180 -3.78 -37.44 11.59
C ARG A 180 -2.42 -37.82 11.01
N GLU A 181 -2.30 -37.89 9.68
CA GLU A 181 -1.03 -38.14 9.01
C GLU A 181 0.01 -37.05 9.31
N VAL A 182 -0.41 -35.77 9.30
CA VAL A 182 0.47 -34.65 9.67
C VAL A 182 0.96 -34.77 11.11
N LEU A 183 0.08 -35.11 12.06
CA LEU A 183 0.46 -35.30 13.47
C LEU A 183 1.42 -36.49 13.64
N GLU A 184 1.19 -37.59 12.94
CA GLU A 184 2.06 -38.76 13.01
C GLU A 184 3.46 -38.47 12.46
N HIS A 185 3.56 -37.75 11.34
CA HIS A 185 4.84 -37.33 10.77
C HIS A 185 5.55 -36.23 11.54
N ALA A 186 4.82 -35.52 12.40
CA ALA A 186 5.38 -34.47 13.26
C ALA A 186 5.98 -35.02 14.56
N LYS A 187 5.68 -36.27 14.94
CA LYS A 187 6.19 -36.92 16.17
C LYS A 187 7.70 -36.81 16.26
N GLU A 188 8.18 -36.55 17.48
CA GLU A 188 9.60 -36.44 17.82
C GLU A 188 10.35 -35.32 17.04
N ARG A 189 9.61 -34.43 16.33
CA ARG A 189 10.19 -33.30 15.64
C ARG A 189 9.98 -32.01 16.43
N ILE A 190 10.89 -31.05 16.23
CA ILE A 190 10.91 -29.75 16.94
C ILE A 190 9.58 -28.98 16.88
N HIS A 191 8.72 -29.25 15.88
CA HIS A 191 7.45 -28.55 15.71
C HIS A 191 6.22 -29.38 16.12
N GLU A 192 6.38 -30.56 16.72
CA GLU A 192 5.26 -31.43 17.10
C GLU A 192 4.25 -30.69 17.97
N ASN A 193 4.71 -30.12 19.08
CA ASN A 193 3.86 -29.40 20.03
C ASN A 193 3.14 -28.20 19.39
N LEU A 194 3.85 -27.46 18.52
CA LEU A 194 3.28 -26.33 17.78
C LEU A 194 2.12 -26.76 16.87
N ILE A 195 2.30 -27.87 16.15
CA ILE A 195 1.27 -28.40 15.22
C ILE A 195 0.07 -28.93 16.02
N GLN A 196 0.29 -29.63 17.13
CA GLN A 196 -0.79 -30.12 17.99
C GLN A 196 -1.62 -28.97 18.55
N VAL A 197 -0.98 -27.93 19.11
CA VAL A 197 -1.67 -26.75 19.63
C VAL A 197 -2.39 -26.00 18.51
N ALA A 198 -1.78 -25.86 17.32
CA ALA A 198 -2.41 -25.21 16.17
C ALA A 198 -3.71 -25.90 15.75
N LEU A 199 -3.69 -27.23 15.61
CA LEU A 199 -4.86 -28.03 15.20
C LEU A 199 -5.95 -28.04 16.30
N GLY A 200 -5.55 -28.15 17.57
CA GLY A 200 -6.50 -28.22 18.68
C GLY A 200 -7.13 -26.88 19.08
N THR A 201 -6.52 -25.73 18.71
CA THR A 201 -7.01 -24.39 19.08
C THR A 201 -7.54 -23.57 17.92
N GLY A 202 -7.15 -23.87 16.69
CA GLY A 202 -7.46 -23.06 15.51
C GLY A 202 -6.87 -21.64 15.57
N MET A 203 -5.81 -21.42 16.36
CA MET A 203 -5.14 -20.11 16.42
C MET A 203 -4.47 -19.74 15.10
N ARG A 204 -4.44 -18.44 14.82
CA ARG A 204 -3.66 -17.95 13.68
C ARG A 204 -2.16 -18.11 13.95
N GLY A 205 -1.37 -18.35 12.88
CA GLY A 205 0.07 -18.58 13.03
C GLY A 205 0.80 -17.50 13.86
N GLY A 206 0.47 -16.23 13.67
CA GLY A 206 1.08 -15.16 14.47
C GLY A 206 0.59 -15.11 15.93
N GLU A 207 -0.63 -15.54 16.24
CA GLU A 207 -1.16 -15.68 17.59
C GLU A 207 -0.44 -16.83 18.30
N LEU A 208 -0.32 -17.97 17.62
CA LEU A 208 0.36 -19.16 18.11
C LEU A 208 1.85 -18.90 18.43
N LEU A 209 2.57 -18.26 17.50
CA LEU A 209 3.98 -17.89 17.71
C LEU A 209 4.17 -16.79 18.77
N GLY A 210 3.12 -16.03 19.04
CA GLY A 210 3.13 -14.98 20.06
C GLY A 210 2.71 -15.43 21.45
N LEU A 211 2.32 -16.71 21.60
CA LEU A 211 1.87 -17.27 22.88
C LEU A 211 3.03 -17.35 23.89
N THR A 212 2.76 -16.98 25.12
CA THR A 212 3.68 -17.11 26.25
C THR A 212 2.99 -17.86 27.38
N TRP A 213 3.75 -18.36 28.37
CA TRP A 213 3.19 -19.08 29.49
C TRP A 213 2.22 -18.26 30.33
N ASP A 214 2.39 -16.93 30.38
CA ASP A 214 1.45 -16.02 31.05
C ASP A 214 0.06 -15.98 30.41
N ASP A 215 -0.05 -16.44 29.15
CA ASP A 215 -1.33 -16.52 28.45
C ASP A 215 -2.07 -17.85 28.69
N VAL A 216 -1.46 -18.82 29.44
CA VAL A 216 -1.99 -20.17 29.63
C VAL A 216 -2.39 -20.37 31.08
N ASP A 217 -3.69 -20.50 31.33
CA ASP A 217 -4.22 -20.85 32.65
C ASP A 217 -4.52 -22.35 32.72
N PHE A 218 -3.61 -23.13 33.32
CA PHE A 218 -3.75 -24.57 33.48
C PHE A 218 -4.86 -24.97 34.49
N ARG A 219 -5.19 -24.10 35.44
CA ARG A 219 -6.25 -24.39 36.43
C ARG A 219 -7.63 -24.25 35.76
N LYS A 220 -7.82 -23.23 34.99
CA LYS A 220 -9.06 -23.01 34.23
C LYS A 220 -9.10 -23.77 32.92
N ARG A 221 -7.98 -24.31 32.47
CA ARG A 221 -7.80 -24.92 31.14
C ARG A 221 -8.14 -23.95 30.00
N GLU A 222 -7.56 -22.79 30.05
CA GLU A 222 -7.84 -21.70 29.10
C GLU A 222 -6.56 -21.10 28.55
N ILE A 223 -6.61 -20.67 27.27
CA ILE A 223 -5.57 -19.90 26.59
C ILE A 223 -6.11 -18.53 26.22
N SER A 224 -5.44 -17.48 26.67
CA SER A 224 -5.79 -16.08 26.36
C SER A 224 -5.07 -15.62 25.09
N VAL A 225 -5.81 -15.31 24.04
CA VAL A 225 -5.28 -14.75 22.78
C VAL A 225 -5.40 -13.23 22.83
N ASN A 226 -4.31 -12.54 23.15
CA ASN A 226 -4.28 -11.10 23.37
C ASN A 226 -3.20 -10.37 22.55
N LYS A 227 -2.29 -11.10 21.92
CA LYS A 227 -1.18 -10.59 21.10
C LYS A 227 -0.88 -11.47 19.90
N THR A 228 -0.07 -10.96 18.99
CA THR A 228 0.42 -11.67 17.82
C THR A 228 1.89 -11.34 17.59
N LEU A 229 2.71 -12.33 17.27
CA LEU A 229 4.08 -12.13 16.85
C LEU A 229 4.12 -11.92 15.34
N VAL A 230 4.82 -10.89 14.90
CA VAL A 230 5.02 -10.57 13.49
C VAL A 230 6.50 -10.48 13.17
N TYR A 231 6.89 -10.97 12.01
CA TYR A 231 8.24 -10.85 11.48
C TYR A 231 8.25 -9.72 10.45
N ILE A 232 8.81 -8.58 10.82
CA ILE A 232 8.77 -7.36 10.00
C ILE A 232 10.15 -6.74 9.87
N LYS A 233 10.35 -6.03 8.76
CA LYS A 233 11.57 -5.27 8.54
C LYS A 233 11.57 -4.02 9.43
N ASP A 234 12.51 -3.93 10.31
CA ASP A 234 12.71 -2.75 11.16
C ASP A 234 13.14 -1.55 10.30
N LYS A 235 12.57 -0.37 10.58
CA LYS A 235 12.76 0.82 9.76
C LYS A 235 14.14 1.45 9.92
N GLU A 236 14.73 1.32 11.09
CA GLU A 236 16.01 1.93 11.41
C GLU A 236 17.16 1.00 11.00
N THR A 237 17.13 -0.23 11.48
CA THR A 237 18.19 -1.20 11.24
C THR A 237 18.11 -1.88 9.88
N LYS A 238 16.98 -1.76 9.16
CA LYS A 238 16.67 -2.45 7.89
C LYS A 238 16.71 -3.98 7.99
N LYS A 239 16.88 -4.54 9.19
CA LYS A 239 16.87 -5.99 9.45
C LYS A 239 15.47 -6.48 9.76
N TYR A 240 15.21 -7.75 9.49
CA TYR A 240 13.96 -8.39 9.90
C TYR A 240 14.03 -8.75 11.38
N VAL A 241 13.01 -8.37 12.14
CA VAL A 241 12.89 -8.61 13.58
C VAL A 241 11.51 -9.11 13.93
N PHE A 242 11.44 -9.89 15.01
CA PHE A 242 10.16 -10.27 15.61
C PHE A 242 9.66 -9.15 16.52
N LYS A 243 8.38 -8.77 16.33
CA LYS A 243 7.72 -7.77 17.19
C LYS A 243 6.35 -8.27 17.62
N TYR A 244 6.01 -8.07 18.89
CA TYR A 244 4.64 -8.26 19.37
C TYR A 244 3.76 -7.12 18.89
N GLN A 245 2.55 -7.46 18.45
CA GLN A 245 1.52 -6.49 18.08
C GLN A 245 0.18 -6.88 18.71
N THR A 246 -0.64 -5.88 18.99
CA THR A 246 -2.04 -6.12 19.37
C THR A 246 -2.81 -6.72 18.20
N PRO A 247 -3.84 -7.55 18.44
CA PRO A 247 -4.73 -8.04 17.40
C PRO A 247 -5.35 -6.91 16.55
N LYS A 248 -5.80 -7.23 15.33
CA LYS A 248 -6.38 -6.23 14.40
C LYS A 248 -7.70 -5.65 14.89
N THR A 249 -8.49 -6.42 15.60
CA THR A 249 -9.82 -6.04 16.08
C THR A 249 -9.98 -6.46 17.54
N LYS A 250 -10.86 -5.78 18.27
CA LYS A 250 -11.21 -6.16 19.64
C LYS A 250 -11.74 -7.60 19.74
N ASN A 251 -12.51 -8.05 18.74
CA ASN A 251 -13.05 -9.42 18.67
C ASN A 251 -11.99 -10.50 18.43
N SER A 252 -10.76 -10.12 18.10
CA SER A 252 -9.63 -11.07 18.02
C SER A 252 -9.02 -11.39 19.38
N ILE A 253 -9.29 -10.58 20.40
CA ILE A 253 -8.97 -10.88 21.79
C ILE A 253 -10.03 -11.85 22.28
N ARG A 254 -9.62 -13.06 22.65
CA ARG A 254 -10.51 -14.14 23.04
C ARG A 254 -9.81 -15.12 23.95
N THR A 255 -10.60 -15.88 24.70
CA THR A 255 -10.15 -17.04 25.46
C THR A 255 -10.56 -18.31 24.72
N ILE A 256 -9.69 -19.28 24.65
CA ILE A 256 -9.90 -20.59 24.02
C ILE A 256 -9.83 -21.65 25.11
N PRO A 257 -10.85 -22.50 25.29
CA PRO A 257 -10.77 -23.63 26.21
C PRO A 257 -9.80 -24.67 25.65
N MET A 258 -8.95 -25.23 26.53
CA MET A 258 -8.01 -26.28 26.14
C MET A 258 -8.71 -27.65 26.13
N GLN A 259 -8.63 -28.30 24.96
CA GLN A 259 -8.94 -29.73 24.86
C GLN A 259 -7.86 -30.55 25.59
N ASP A 260 -8.17 -31.79 26.00
CA ASP A 260 -7.25 -32.64 26.76
C ASP A 260 -5.91 -32.85 26.04
N SER A 261 -5.91 -33.02 24.73
CA SER A 261 -4.69 -33.13 23.92
C SER A 261 -3.81 -31.87 24.00
N VAL A 262 -4.41 -30.67 23.94
CA VAL A 262 -3.72 -29.38 24.05
C VAL A 262 -3.18 -29.18 25.46
N TYR A 263 -3.99 -29.50 26.47
CA TYR A 263 -3.59 -29.41 27.87
C TYR A 263 -2.38 -30.30 28.15
N THR A 264 -2.44 -31.58 27.77
CA THR A 264 -1.36 -32.55 28.02
C THR A 264 -0.05 -32.10 27.38
N VAL A 265 -0.08 -31.71 26.13
CA VAL A 265 1.12 -31.25 25.39
C VAL A 265 1.69 -30.00 26.04
N SER A 266 0.85 -28.99 26.32
CA SER A 266 1.30 -27.73 26.90
C SER A 266 1.87 -27.93 28.31
N TYR A 267 1.23 -28.75 29.12
CA TYR A 267 1.68 -29.03 30.49
C TYR A 267 3.02 -29.81 30.53
N THR A 268 3.14 -30.82 29.66
CA THR A 268 4.40 -31.60 29.53
C THR A 268 5.54 -30.70 29.05
N HIS A 269 5.28 -29.84 28.08
CA HIS A 269 6.28 -28.91 27.56
C HIS A 269 6.73 -27.87 28.61
N LEU A 270 5.80 -27.35 29.43
CA LEU A 270 6.13 -26.43 30.53
C LEU A 270 7.07 -27.13 31.52
N ARG A 271 6.71 -28.32 31.96
CA ARG A 271 7.51 -29.09 32.94
C ARG A 271 8.91 -29.45 32.45
N ALA A 272 9.06 -29.71 31.17
CA ALA A 272 10.37 -29.97 30.56
C ALA A 272 11.30 -28.74 30.57
N HIS A 273 10.77 -27.54 30.73
CA HIS A 273 11.53 -26.29 30.81
C HIS A 273 11.72 -25.78 32.25
N GLU A 274 11.04 -26.37 33.24
CA GLU A 274 11.23 -26.05 34.68
C GLU A 274 12.35 -26.90 35.37
N THR A 275 12.88 -27.89 34.63
CA THR A 275 14.03 -28.72 35.06
C THR A 275 15.28 -28.34 34.28
#